data_f3c929bfd12e2cb1616b19f12f5ed615
#
_entry.id   f3c929bfd12e2cb1616b19f12f5ed615
#
_cell.length_a   1.000
_cell.length_b   1.000
_cell.length_c   1.000
_cell.angle_alpha   90.00
_cell.angle_beta   90.00
_cell.angle_gamma   90.00
#
_symmetry.space_group_name_H-M   'P 1'
#
loop_
_entity.id
_entity.type
_entity.pdbx_description
1 polymer ?
#
loop_
_entity_poly.entity_id
_entity_poly.type
_entity_poly.pdbx_seq_one_letter_code
_entity_poly.pdbx_strand_id
1 'polypeptide(L)'
;MSAWSPEPALAAYRDGVTVICELAAQFGNAQWAAPTPCTEWRAADLAAHLRCMADDYHEYLDDAPASRLARLMATGFPAETLARKLARQNAAELAELPDVPAWEHILAFAESARSYGRRLPPLWDMPHHRYGETVVTVGGMAGVACAEWNLHAWDLARSLGMDYRPADPDIVFAGWWEGTPQMRPVPPLGEAVLVPMSAPVDGDVWETLLRVSGRDPGWTA
;
A
#
# COMPACT_ATOMS: atom_id res chain seq x y z
N MET A 1 10.99 -5.82 -21.34
CA MET A 1 10.26 -6.65 -20.35
C MET A 1 9.97 -5.70 -19.18
N SER A 2 8.75 -5.68 -18.63
CA SER A 2 8.45 -4.88 -17.45
C SER A 2 9.37 -5.32 -16.30
N ALA A 3 9.89 -4.37 -15.51
CA ALA A 3 10.64 -4.67 -14.29
C ALA A 3 9.76 -5.45 -13.30
N TRP A 4 8.44 -5.23 -13.36
CA TRP A 4 7.45 -5.89 -12.53
C TRP A 4 7.07 -7.27 -13.11
N SER A 5 7.67 -8.32 -12.61
CA SER A 5 7.42 -9.71 -12.97
C SER A 5 7.31 -10.58 -11.70
N PRO A 6 6.65 -11.77 -11.74
CA PRO A 6 6.25 -12.49 -10.54
C PRO A 6 7.37 -12.75 -9.51
N GLU A 7 8.53 -13.22 -9.95
CA GLU A 7 9.59 -13.63 -9.02
C GLU A 7 10.18 -12.46 -8.22
N PRO A 8 10.73 -11.38 -8.83
CA PRO A 8 11.25 -10.25 -8.08
C PRO A 8 10.15 -9.49 -7.32
N ALA A 9 8.96 -9.40 -7.91
CA ALA A 9 7.81 -8.77 -7.27
C ALA A 9 7.40 -9.44 -5.96
N LEU A 10 7.30 -10.78 -5.98
CA LEU A 10 6.96 -11.55 -4.79
C LEU A 10 8.10 -11.59 -3.75
N ALA A 11 9.34 -11.41 -4.17
CA ALA A 11 10.46 -11.21 -3.24
C ALA A 11 10.29 -9.88 -2.51
N ALA A 12 10.17 -8.75 -3.22
CA ALA A 12 9.98 -7.43 -2.61
C ALA A 12 8.70 -7.34 -1.75
N TYR A 13 7.62 -8.01 -2.17
CA TYR A 13 6.40 -8.14 -1.37
C TYR A 13 6.65 -8.82 -0.02
N ARG A 14 7.33 -9.99 -0.02
CA ARG A 14 7.65 -10.75 1.20
C ARG A 14 8.60 -10.01 2.11
N ASP A 15 9.56 -9.29 1.53
CA ASP A 15 10.51 -8.47 2.28
C ASP A 15 9.77 -7.36 3.03
N GLY A 16 8.84 -6.66 2.39
CA GLY A 16 8.00 -5.66 3.05
C GLY A 16 7.22 -6.22 4.25
N VAL A 17 6.58 -7.39 4.10
CA VAL A 17 5.88 -8.07 5.20
C VAL A 17 6.84 -8.45 6.33
N THR A 18 8.03 -8.93 6.00
CA THR A 18 9.04 -9.33 6.98
C THR A 18 9.54 -8.15 7.78
N VAL A 19 9.88 -7.06 7.11
CA VAL A 19 10.38 -5.83 7.74
C VAL A 19 9.34 -5.21 8.67
N ILE A 20 8.05 -5.19 8.29
CA ILE A 20 6.97 -4.74 9.19
C ILE A 20 7.00 -5.55 10.50
N CYS A 21 7.10 -6.87 10.42
CA CYS A 21 7.17 -7.71 11.62
C CYS A 21 8.43 -7.44 12.47
N GLU A 22 9.58 -7.24 11.83
CA GLU A 22 10.85 -6.95 12.51
C GLU A 22 10.83 -5.58 13.19
N LEU A 23 10.25 -4.57 12.54
CA LEU A 23 10.04 -3.25 13.14
C LEU A 23 9.06 -3.34 14.31
N ALA A 24 7.91 -4.01 14.12
CA ALA A 24 6.89 -4.17 15.15
C ALA A 24 7.45 -4.85 16.41
N ALA A 25 8.38 -5.79 16.27
CA ALA A 25 9.04 -6.44 17.40
C ALA A 25 9.93 -5.50 18.24
N GLN A 26 10.24 -4.31 17.72
CA GLN A 26 11.04 -3.29 18.44
C GLN A 26 10.15 -2.32 19.23
N PHE A 27 8.82 -2.30 18.99
CA PHE A 27 7.90 -1.42 19.71
C PHE A 27 7.66 -1.92 21.13
N GLY A 28 7.98 -1.11 22.12
CA GLY A 28 7.46 -1.25 23.48
C GLY A 28 6.05 -0.66 23.59
N ASN A 29 5.33 -0.98 24.66
CA ASN A 29 3.93 -0.55 24.86
C ASN A 29 3.72 0.97 24.67
N ALA A 30 4.65 1.79 25.18
CA ALA A 30 4.54 3.25 25.07
C ALA A 30 4.79 3.74 23.62
N GLN A 31 5.59 3.04 22.85
CA GLN A 31 5.94 3.44 21.49
C GLN A 31 4.79 3.24 20.50
N TRP A 32 3.85 2.33 20.78
CA TRP A 32 2.64 2.18 19.96
C TRP A 32 1.76 3.44 19.96
N ALA A 33 1.95 4.34 20.93
CA ALA A 33 1.30 5.64 20.95
C ALA A 33 2.08 6.74 20.18
N ALA A 34 3.25 6.43 19.61
CA ALA A 34 4.03 7.40 18.85
C ALA A 34 3.29 7.87 17.58
N PRO A 35 3.49 9.14 17.17
CA PRO A 35 2.97 9.63 15.90
C PRO A 35 3.64 8.91 14.72
N THR A 36 2.96 8.89 13.59
CA THR A 36 3.48 8.37 12.32
C THR A 36 3.49 9.45 11.25
N PRO A 37 4.22 9.25 10.14
CA PRO A 37 4.10 10.11 8.96
C PRO A 37 2.69 10.14 8.35
N CYS A 38 1.86 9.10 8.60
CA CYS A 38 0.45 9.11 8.25
C CYS A 38 -0.29 10.06 9.20
N THR A 39 -0.62 11.25 8.71
CA THR A 39 -1.27 12.30 9.50
C THR A 39 -2.48 11.76 10.25
N GLU A 40 -2.60 12.10 11.55
CA GLU A 40 -3.65 11.68 12.47
C GLU A 40 -3.55 10.22 12.98
N TRP A 41 -2.64 9.39 12.48
CA TRP A 41 -2.46 8.01 12.92
C TRP A 41 -1.26 7.86 13.87
N ARG A 42 -1.48 7.07 14.91
CA ARG A 42 -0.42 6.54 15.76
C ARG A 42 0.06 5.19 15.20
N ALA A 43 1.18 4.73 15.69
CA ALA A 43 1.72 3.43 15.27
C ALA A 43 0.73 2.27 15.52
N ALA A 44 -0.09 2.34 16.58
CA ALA A 44 -1.14 1.36 16.84
C ALA A 44 -2.25 1.39 15.77
N ASP A 45 -2.67 2.57 15.33
CA ASP A 45 -3.67 2.74 14.27
C ASP A 45 -3.14 2.19 12.94
N LEU A 46 -1.85 2.42 12.67
CA LEU A 46 -1.17 1.89 11.50
C LEU A 46 -1.09 0.35 11.52
N ALA A 47 -0.83 -0.27 12.69
CA ALA A 47 -0.85 -1.72 12.85
C ALA A 47 -2.25 -2.30 12.55
N ALA A 48 -3.29 -1.65 13.04
CA ALA A 48 -4.69 -2.02 12.79
C ALA A 48 -5.05 -1.86 11.29
N HIS A 49 -4.64 -0.76 10.65
CA HIS A 49 -4.83 -0.52 9.23
C HIS A 49 -4.15 -1.58 8.35
N LEU A 50 -2.92 -1.96 8.67
CA LEU A 50 -2.21 -3.02 7.95
C LEU A 50 -3.00 -4.34 7.94
N ARG A 51 -3.64 -4.70 9.07
CA ARG A 51 -4.52 -5.86 9.15
C ARG A 51 -5.71 -5.72 8.20
N CYS A 52 -6.46 -4.61 8.26
CA CYS A 52 -7.59 -4.36 7.38
C CYS A 52 -7.19 -4.48 5.91
N MET A 53 -6.11 -3.83 5.52
CA MET A 53 -5.61 -3.86 4.15
C MET A 53 -5.28 -5.27 3.68
N ALA A 54 -4.62 -6.08 4.54
CA ALA A 54 -4.27 -7.45 4.16
C ALA A 54 -5.52 -8.33 3.96
N ASP A 55 -6.55 -8.14 4.77
CA ASP A 55 -7.84 -8.84 4.64
C ASP A 55 -8.60 -8.37 3.39
N ASP A 56 -8.61 -7.07 3.09
CA ASP A 56 -9.19 -6.49 1.88
C ASP A 56 -8.58 -7.06 0.59
N TYR A 57 -7.27 -7.32 0.56
CA TYR A 57 -6.64 -7.93 -0.60
C TYR A 57 -7.15 -9.35 -0.88
N HIS A 58 -7.55 -10.11 0.14
CA HIS A 58 -8.23 -11.39 -0.06
C HIS A 58 -9.62 -11.20 -0.68
N GLU A 59 -10.41 -10.24 -0.18
CA GLU A 59 -11.72 -9.90 -0.77
C GLU A 59 -11.55 -9.50 -2.23
N TYR A 60 -10.57 -8.66 -2.54
CA TYR A 60 -10.31 -8.21 -3.91
C TYR A 60 -9.94 -9.36 -4.84
N LEU A 61 -9.24 -10.38 -4.33
CA LEU A 61 -8.88 -11.55 -5.12
C LEU A 61 -10.05 -12.52 -5.32
N ASP A 62 -10.90 -12.70 -4.31
CA ASP A 62 -12.01 -13.65 -4.32
C ASP A 62 -13.20 -13.14 -5.11
N ASP A 63 -13.45 -11.84 -5.10
CA ASP A 63 -14.59 -11.19 -5.77
C ASP A 63 -14.14 -10.03 -6.66
N ALA A 64 -13.06 -10.23 -7.42
CA ALA A 64 -12.39 -9.18 -8.16
C ALA A 64 -13.33 -8.27 -8.99
N PRO A 65 -14.30 -8.79 -9.79
CA PRO A 65 -15.18 -7.92 -10.58
C PRO A 65 -16.23 -7.16 -9.77
N ALA A 66 -16.64 -7.71 -8.62
CA ALA A 66 -17.68 -7.14 -7.76
C ALA A 66 -17.11 -6.57 -6.45
N SER A 67 -15.79 -6.65 -6.25
CA SER A 67 -15.13 -6.16 -5.06
C SER A 67 -15.43 -4.67 -4.81
N ARG A 68 -15.29 -4.25 -3.56
CA ARG A 68 -15.45 -2.86 -3.15
C ARG A 68 -14.53 -1.93 -3.94
N LEU A 69 -13.29 -2.34 -4.16
CA LEU A 69 -12.32 -1.59 -4.96
C LEU A 69 -12.77 -1.46 -6.42
N ALA A 70 -13.23 -2.54 -7.04
CA ALA A 70 -13.72 -2.51 -8.43
C ALA A 70 -14.92 -1.54 -8.57
N ARG A 71 -15.87 -1.58 -7.65
CA ARG A 71 -17.01 -0.64 -7.62
C ARG A 71 -16.55 0.81 -7.42
N LEU A 72 -15.58 1.03 -6.51
CA LEU A 72 -15.02 2.35 -6.28
C LEU A 72 -14.34 2.89 -7.54
N MET A 73 -13.52 2.09 -8.20
CA MET A 73 -12.79 2.48 -9.43
C MET A 73 -13.70 2.70 -10.62
N ALA A 74 -14.80 1.94 -10.74
CA ALA A 74 -15.78 2.10 -11.82
C ALA A 74 -16.53 3.43 -11.79
N THR A 75 -16.56 4.14 -10.67
CA THR A 75 -17.34 5.38 -10.53
C THR A 75 -16.62 6.64 -11.02
N GLY A 76 -15.37 6.54 -11.48
CA GLY A 76 -14.66 7.63 -12.15
C GLY A 76 -14.55 8.90 -11.30
N PHE A 77 -14.01 8.82 -10.09
CA PHE A 77 -13.93 9.95 -9.19
C PHE A 77 -12.83 10.95 -9.56
N PRO A 78 -13.08 12.27 -9.32
CA PRO A 78 -11.97 13.18 -9.13
C PRO A 78 -11.08 12.68 -7.98
N ALA A 79 -9.82 12.87 -8.16
CA ALA A 79 -8.76 12.47 -7.28
C ALA A 79 -8.94 12.79 -5.79
N GLU A 80 -9.23 14.02 -5.47
CA GLU A 80 -9.49 14.48 -4.10
C GLU A 80 -10.68 13.76 -3.45
N THR A 81 -11.68 13.37 -4.26
CA THR A 81 -12.84 12.61 -3.79
C THR A 81 -12.45 11.18 -3.41
N LEU A 82 -11.55 10.56 -4.17
CA LEU A 82 -11.05 9.21 -3.86
C LEU A 82 -10.29 9.19 -2.53
N ALA A 83 -9.32 10.09 -2.36
CA ALA A 83 -8.54 10.18 -1.13
C ALA A 83 -9.43 10.37 0.11
N ARG A 84 -10.41 11.29 0.05
CA ARG A 84 -11.37 11.49 1.14
C ARG A 84 -12.26 10.28 1.42
N LYS A 85 -12.65 9.55 0.38
CA LYS A 85 -13.44 8.31 0.56
C LYS A 85 -12.61 7.21 1.18
N LEU A 86 -11.38 7.01 0.73
CA LEU A 86 -10.46 6.05 1.33
C LEU A 86 -10.19 6.39 2.80
N ALA A 87 -9.92 7.65 3.14
CA ALA A 87 -9.71 8.07 4.52
C ALA A 87 -10.93 7.77 5.42
N ARG A 88 -12.16 8.06 4.94
CA ARG A 88 -13.39 7.74 5.69
C ARG A 88 -13.60 6.23 5.85
N GLN A 89 -13.30 5.48 4.81
CA GLN A 89 -13.41 4.03 4.81
C GLN A 89 -12.43 3.43 5.82
N ASN A 90 -11.15 3.82 5.75
CA ASN A 90 -10.14 3.37 6.69
C ASN A 90 -10.53 3.68 8.14
N ALA A 91 -11.05 4.89 8.41
CA ALA A 91 -11.52 5.26 9.73
C ALA A 91 -12.70 4.38 10.21
N ALA A 92 -13.63 4.03 9.32
CA ALA A 92 -14.75 3.15 9.67
C ALA A 92 -14.27 1.71 9.95
N GLU A 93 -13.34 1.19 9.14
CA GLU A 93 -12.77 -0.15 9.33
C GLU A 93 -11.99 -0.27 10.64
N LEU A 94 -11.18 0.74 10.96
CA LEU A 94 -10.46 0.78 12.24
C LEU A 94 -11.42 0.77 13.43
N ALA A 95 -12.57 1.46 13.32
CA ALA A 95 -13.58 1.51 14.39
C ALA A 95 -14.31 0.17 14.61
N GLU A 96 -14.33 -0.72 13.62
CA GLU A 96 -14.97 -2.05 13.69
C GLU A 96 -14.02 -3.14 14.20
N LEU A 97 -12.72 -2.86 14.26
CA LEU A 97 -11.75 -3.84 14.75
C LEU A 97 -11.88 -4.09 16.25
N PRO A 98 -11.56 -5.31 16.72
CA PRO A 98 -11.51 -5.58 18.15
C PRO A 98 -10.44 -4.74 18.85
N ASP A 99 -10.74 -4.30 20.07
CA ASP A 99 -9.78 -3.61 20.95
C ASP A 99 -8.78 -4.64 21.50
N VAL A 100 -7.72 -4.86 20.76
CA VAL A 100 -6.61 -5.76 21.10
C VAL A 100 -5.28 -5.02 21.02
N PRO A 101 -4.22 -5.52 21.67
CA PRO A 101 -2.88 -4.94 21.55
C PRO A 101 -2.41 -4.83 20.09
N ALA A 102 -1.72 -3.75 19.74
CA ALA A 102 -1.26 -3.49 18.37
C ALA A 102 -0.45 -4.63 17.76
N TRP A 103 0.35 -5.36 18.54
CA TRP A 103 1.11 -6.50 18.08
C TRP A 103 0.23 -7.66 17.59
N GLU A 104 -1.00 -7.82 18.10
CA GLU A 104 -1.96 -8.83 17.60
C GLU A 104 -2.47 -8.45 16.20
N HIS A 105 -2.66 -7.16 15.92
CA HIS A 105 -2.95 -6.71 14.56
C HIS A 105 -1.80 -7.01 13.61
N ILE A 106 -0.55 -6.83 14.03
CA ILE A 106 0.62 -7.19 13.21
C ILE A 106 0.70 -8.69 12.94
N LEU A 107 0.38 -9.54 13.92
CA LEU A 107 0.35 -11.00 13.69
C LEU A 107 -0.74 -11.39 12.68
N ALA A 108 -1.93 -10.83 12.81
CA ALA A 108 -3.03 -11.08 11.88
C ALA A 108 -2.68 -10.55 10.47
N PHE A 109 -2.11 -9.34 10.37
CA PHE A 109 -1.57 -8.82 9.12
C PHE A 109 -0.59 -9.77 8.45
N ALA A 110 0.40 -10.25 9.22
CA ALA A 110 1.46 -11.10 8.67
C ALA A 110 0.93 -12.46 8.18
N GLU A 111 -0.05 -13.03 8.86
CA GLU A 111 -0.71 -14.27 8.44
C GLU A 111 -1.50 -14.05 7.14
N SER A 112 -2.36 -13.03 7.12
CA SER A 112 -3.20 -12.66 5.98
C SER A 112 -2.35 -12.31 4.76
N ALA A 113 -1.38 -11.41 4.89
CA ALA A 113 -0.50 -10.99 3.81
C ALA A 113 0.32 -12.16 3.23
N ARG A 114 0.88 -13.05 4.08
CA ARG A 114 1.59 -14.24 3.60
C ARG A 114 0.65 -15.22 2.88
N SER A 115 -0.57 -15.37 3.38
CA SER A 115 -1.59 -16.22 2.74
C SER A 115 -1.97 -15.68 1.37
N TYR A 116 -2.22 -14.37 1.25
CA TYR A 116 -2.48 -13.70 -0.02
C TYR A 116 -1.31 -13.90 -1.00
N GLY A 117 -0.07 -13.64 -0.58
CA GLY A 117 1.13 -13.79 -1.42
C GLY A 117 1.30 -15.21 -2.00
N ARG A 118 0.89 -16.26 -1.26
CA ARG A 118 0.94 -17.65 -1.76
C ARG A 118 -0.08 -17.94 -2.87
N ARG A 119 -1.17 -17.16 -2.93
CA ARG A 119 -2.25 -17.33 -3.91
C ARG A 119 -1.94 -16.65 -5.26
N LEU A 120 -1.03 -15.70 -5.28
CA LEU A 120 -0.78 -14.82 -6.43
C LEU A 120 -0.19 -15.52 -7.67
N PRO A 121 0.81 -16.43 -7.56
CA PRO A 121 1.53 -16.92 -8.74
C PRO A 121 0.64 -17.47 -9.87
N PRO A 122 -0.34 -18.35 -9.60
CA PRO A 122 -1.18 -18.90 -10.68
C PRO A 122 -2.21 -17.89 -11.23
N LEU A 123 -2.42 -16.75 -10.57
CA LEU A 123 -3.43 -15.75 -10.90
C LEU A 123 -2.83 -14.47 -11.48
N TRP A 124 -1.51 -14.37 -11.55
CA TRP A 124 -0.75 -13.15 -11.80
C TRP A 124 -1.26 -12.31 -12.98
N ASP A 125 -1.50 -12.95 -14.11
CA ASP A 125 -1.92 -12.29 -15.35
C ASP A 125 -3.44 -12.18 -15.49
N MET A 126 -4.22 -12.66 -14.50
CA MET A 126 -5.67 -12.57 -14.55
C MET A 126 -6.12 -11.11 -14.43
N PRO A 127 -7.10 -10.68 -15.26
CA PRO A 127 -7.72 -9.37 -15.11
C PRO A 127 -8.37 -9.23 -13.72
N HIS A 128 -8.05 -8.13 -13.03
CA HIS A 128 -8.66 -7.77 -11.75
C HIS A 128 -9.77 -6.75 -11.96
N HIS A 129 -9.43 -5.56 -12.46
CA HIS A 129 -10.41 -4.52 -12.76
C HIS A 129 -9.95 -3.66 -13.94
N ARG A 130 -10.83 -2.76 -14.37
CA ARG A 130 -10.51 -1.77 -15.41
C ARG A 130 -10.52 -0.37 -14.85
N TYR A 131 -9.59 0.43 -15.34
CA TYR A 131 -9.61 1.88 -15.19
C TYR A 131 -9.49 2.52 -16.59
N GLY A 132 -10.59 3.05 -17.11
CA GLY A 132 -10.70 3.43 -18.50
C GLY A 132 -10.41 2.24 -19.43
N GLU A 133 -9.48 2.41 -20.37
CA GLU A 133 -9.03 1.35 -21.27
C GLU A 133 -7.97 0.42 -20.64
N THR A 134 -7.40 0.81 -19.52
CA THR A 134 -6.34 0.03 -18.86
C THR A 134 -6.94 -1.11 -18.05
N VAL A 135 -6.42 -2.32 -18.25
CA VAL A 135 -6.71 -3.50 -17.42
C VAL A 135 -5.64 -3.58 -16.34
N VAL A 136 -6.06 -3.54 -15.08
CA VAL A 136 -5.20 -3.88 -13.95
C VAL A 136 -5.32 -5.37 -13.71
N THR A 137 -4.19 -6.07 -13.66
CA THR A 137 -4.14 -7.51 -13.37
C THR A 137 -4.03 -7.79 -11.87
N VAL A 138 -4.19 -9.04 -11.49
CA VAL A 138 -3.89 -9.50 -10.11
C VAL A 138 -2.44 -9.18 -9.75
N GLY A 139 -1.48 -9.34 -10.67
CA GLY A 139 -0.10 -8.91 -10.46
C GLY A 139 0.05 -7.41 -10.25
N GLY A 140 -0.75 -6.59 -10.95
CA GLY A 140 -0.81 -5.14 -10.70
C GLY A 140 -1.30 -4.83 -9.29
N MET A 141 -2.35 -5.52 -8.80
CA MET A 141 -2.83 -5.37 -7.43
C MET A 141 -1.81 -5.85 -6.39
N ALA A 142 -1.08 -6.90 -6.68
CA ALA A 142 0.06 -7.32 -5.86
C ALA A 142 1.14 -6.23 -5.78
N GLY A 143 1.28 -5.44 -6.84
CA GLY A 143 2.18 -4.27 -6.87
C GLY A 143 1.74 -3.16 -5.93
N VAL A 144 0.43 -2.88 -5.87
CA VAL A 144 -0.12 -1.93 -4.87
C VAL A 144 0.18 -2.44 -3.47
N ALA A 145 -0.15 -3.70 -3.17
CA ALA A 145 0.12 -4.28 -1.85
C ALA A 145 1.61 -4.25 -1.48
N CYS A 146 2.50 -4.56 -2.44
CA CYS A 146 3.95 -4.47 -2.23
C CYS A 146 4.37 -3.04 -1.87
N ALA A 147 3.86 -2.03 -2.56
CA ALA A 147 4.14 -0.63 -2.26
C ALA A 147 3.60 -0.24 -0.88
N GLU A 148 2.36 -0.61 -0.55
CA GLU A 148 1.75 -0.35 0.77
C GLU A 148 2.59 -0.93 1.92
N TRP A 149 3.04 -2.20 1.79
CA TRP A 149 3.87 -2.79 2.85
C TRP A 149 5.19 -2.04 3.04
N ASN A 150 5.85 -1.66 1.97
CA ASN A 150 7.12 -0.94 2.05
C ASN A 150 6.95 0.51 2.53
N LEU A 151 5.89 1.20 2.11
CA LEU A 151 5.56 2.55 2.57
C LEU A 151 5.22 2.55 4.06
N HIS A 152 4.43 1.59 4.53
CA HIS A 152 4.08 1.50 5.94
C HIS A 152 5.23 0.94 6.81
N ALA A 153 6.15 0.15 6.25
CA ALA A 153 7.41 -0.17 6.92
C ALA A 153 8.23 1.11 7.16
N TRP A 154 8.27 2.03 6.19
CA TRP A 154 8.90 3.33 6.37
C TRP A 154 8.20 4.16 7.44
N ASP A 155 6.87 4.21 7.45
CA ASP A 155 6.10 4.94 8.47
C ASP A 155 6.40 4.42 9.90
N LEU A 156 6.44 3.09 10.08
CA LEU A 156 6.80 2.47 11.37
C LEU A 156 8.26 2.74 11.75
N ALA A 157 9.18 2.65 10.81
CA ALA A 157 10.60 2.94 11.07
C ALA A 157 10.77 4.39 11.53
N ARG A 158 10.13 5.35 10.85
CA ARG A 158 10.18 6.77 11.24
C ARG A 158 9.62 7.02 12.63
N SER A 159 8.55 6.31 13.03
CA SER A 159 8.00 6.38 14.39
C SER A 159 8.97 5.88 15.47
N LEU A 160 9.93 5.04 15.10
CA LEU A 160 11.03 4.58 15.97
C LEU A 160 12.28 5.48 15.86
N GLY A 161 12.26 6.55 15.06
CA GLY A 161 13.44 7.36 14.78
C GLY A 161 14.47 6.65 13.90
N MET A 162 14.05 5.62 13.16
CA MET A 162 14.89 4.83 12.27
C MET A 162 14.69 5.22 10.80
N ASP A 163 15.71 4.96 9.99
CA ASP A 163 15.58 5.03 8.54
C ASP A 163 15.23 3.66 7.97
N TYR A 164 14.39 3.67 6.94
CA TYR A 164 14.06 2.49 6.15
C TYR A 164 14.07 2.81 4.65
N ARG A 165 14.60 1.87 3.90
CA ARG A 165 14.53 1.84 2.44
C ARG A 165 14.41 0.39 1.99
N PRO A 166 13.52 0.04 1.06
CA PRO A 166 13.45 -1.32 0.52
C PRO A 166 14.76 -1.71 -0.18
N ALA A 167 15.07 -3.00 -0.18
CA ALA A 167 16.27 -3.51 -0.83
C ALA A 167 16.25 -3.25 -2.35
N ASP A 168 15.07 -3.30 -2.98
CA ASP A 168 14.87 -3.00 -4.39
C ASP A 168 13.74 -1.97 -4.59
N PRO A 169 14.04 -0.67 -4.44
CA PRO A 169 13.04 0.39 -4.58
C PRO A 169 12.47 0.50 -6.01
N ASP A 170 13.23 0.11 -7.03
CA ASP A 170 12.78 0.13 -8.42
C ASP A 170 11.64 -0.88 -8.64
N ILE A 171 11.77 -2.07 -8.06
CA ILE A 171 10.71 -3.08 -8.10
C ILE A 171 9.46 -2.61 -7.35
N VAL A 172 9.62 -2.03 -6.16
CA VAL A 172 8.48 -1.49 -5.39
C VAL A 172 7.76 -0.40 -6.18
N PHE A 173 8.51 0.52 -6.77
CA PHE A 173 7.94 1.59 -7.61
C PHE A 173 7.25 1.02 -8.87
N ALA A 174 7.87 0.07 -9.55
CA ALA A 174 7.29 -0.57 -10.73
C ALA A 174 5.95 -1.26 -10.38
N GLY A 175 5.87 -1.91 -9.23
CA GLY A 175 4.63 -2.52 -8.74
C GLY A 175 3.54 -1.51 -8.47
N TRP A 176 3.86 -0.43 -7.76
CA TRP A 176 2.94 0.68 -7.56
C TRP A 176 2.45 1.25 -8.89
N TRP A 177 3.35 1.47 -9.84
CA TRP A 177 3.04 2.02 -11.16
C TRP A 177 2.09 1.13 -11.96
N GLU A 178 2.30 -0.18 -11.95
CA GLU A 178 1.44 -1.14 -12.67
C GLU A 178 0.03 -1.22 -12.07
N GLY A 179 -0.09 -1.12 -10.75
CA GLY A 179 -1.35 -1.27 -10.05
C GLY A 179 -2.17 0.01 -9.90
N THR A 180 -1.59 1.18 -10.19
CA THR A 180 -2.25 2.48 -9.97
C THR A 180 -2.37 3.34 -11.24
N PRO A 181 -2.99 2.85 -12.33
CA PRO A 181 -3.14 3.64 -13.55
C PRO A 181 -3.88 4.97 -13.34
N GLN A 182 -4.78 5.03 -12.36
CA GLN A 182 -5.51 6.24 -11.96
C GLN A 182 -4.61 7.31 -11.34
N MET A 183 -3.42 6.93 -10.88
CA MET A 183 -2.44 7.86 -10.31
C MET A 183 -1.47 8.39 -11.38
N ARG A 184 -1.56 7.87 -12.59
CA ARG A 184 -0.74 8.32 -13.71
C ARG A 184 -1.37 9.58 -14.33
N PRO A 185 -0.57 10.56 -14.77
CA PRO A 185 -1.08 11.68 -15.55
C PRO A 185 -1.53 11.15 -16.92
N VAL A 186 -2.82 10.90 -17.09
CA VAL A 186 -3.42 10.51 -18.37
C VAL A 186 -4.36 11.61 -18.81
N PRO A 187 -4.13 12.26 -19.97
CA PRO A 187 -5.15 13.13 -20.56
C PRO A 187 -6.43 12.32 -20.87
N PRO A 188 -7.64 12.81 -20.58
CA PRO A 188 -8.01 14.17 -20.20
C PRO A 188 -8.28 14.40 -18.69
N LEU A 189 -7.89 13.50 -17.82
CA LEU A 189 -8.09 13.61 -16.37
C LEU A 189 -7.05 14.55 -15.76
N GLY A 190 -7.04 15.79 -16.16
CA GLY A 190 -6.06 16.86 -16.01
C GLY A 190 -5.46 17.14 -14.64
N GLU A 191 -5.78 16.39 -13.58
CA GLU A 191 -5.15 16.52 -12.28
C GLU A 191 -5.00 15.14 -11.64
N ALA A 192 -3.76 14.75 -11.35
CA ALA A 192 -3.47 13.55 -10.60
C ALA A 192 -3.96 13.70 -9.15
N VAL A 193 -4.43 12.59 -8.57
CA VAL A 193 -4.97 12.55 -7.20
C VAL A 193 -3.92 12.81 -6.16
N LEU A 194 -2.73 12.42 -6.46
CA LEU A 194 -1.52 12.63 -5.71
C LEU A 194 -0.55 13.30 -6.66
N VAL A 195 0.24 14.23 -6.22
CA VAL A 195 1.19 15.07 -6.95
C VAL A 195 1.39 14.67 -8.43
N PRO A 196 1.18 15.54 -9.42
CA PRO A 196 1.33 15.19 -10.83
C PRO A 196 2.71 14.61 -11.07
N MET A 197 2.80 13.34 -11.36
CA MET A 197 4.02 12.76 -11.91
C MET A 197 4.14 13.20 -13.38
N SER A 198 4.66 14.37 -13.58
CA SER A 198 5.07 14.84 -14.88
C SER A 198 6.48 14.33 -15.14
N ALA A 199 6.62 13.35 -16.02
CA ALA A 199 7.87 12.87 -16.60
C ALA A 199 8.72 11.90 -15.73
N PRO A 200 9.69 11.18 -16.36
CA PRO A 200 10.53 10.22 -15.67
C PRO A 200 11.25 10.89 -14.50
N VAL A 201 11.35 10.13 -13.44
CA VAL A 201 11.96 10.54 -12.19
C VAL A 201 13.44 10.78 -12.41
N ASP A 202 13.81 12.03 -12.63
CA ASP A 202 15.20 12.44 -12.50
C ASP A 202 15.53 12.52 -11.01
N GLY A 203 15.93 11.38 -10.41
CA GLY A 203 16.24 11.33 -9.00
C GLY A 203 16.02 9.95 -8.35
N ASP A 204 15.97 9.94 -7.04
CA ASP A 204 15.75 8.73 -6.24
C ASP A 204 14.31 8.26 -6.36
N VAL A 205 14.13 7.05 -6.89
CA VAL A 205 12.80 6.47 -7.13
C VAL A 205 12.03 6.20 -5.83
N TRP A 206 12.73 5.88 -4.74
CA TRP A 206 12.10 5.69 -3.44
C TRP A 206 11.59 7.00 -2.86
N GLU A 207 12.40 8.04 -2.89
CA GLU A 207 11.99 9.37 -2.46
C GLU A 207 10.80 9.88 -3.29
N THR A 208 10.80 9.59 -4.59
CA THR A 208 9.66 9.89 -5.45
C THR A 208 8.40 9.16 -4.99
N LEU A 209 8.49 7.84 -4.71
CA LEU A 209 7.34 7.06 -4.24
C LEU A 209 6.80 7.61 -2.91
N LEU A 210 7.67 7.97 -1.97
CA LEU A 210 7.27 8.63 -0.72
C LEU A 210 6.48 9.91 -0.99
N ARG A 211 6.99 10.80 -1.87
CA ARG A 211 6.33 12.07 -2.18
C ARG A 211 4.99 11.90 -2.88
N VAL A 212 4.90 11.02 -3.88
CA VAL A 212 3.64 10.78 -4.61
C VAL A 212 2.60 10.06 -3.76
N SER A 213 3.02 9.34 -2.72
CA SER A 213 2.12 8.77 -1.71
C SER A 213 1.76 9.73 -0.57
N GLY A 214 2.17 11.01 -0.68
CA GLY A 214 1.84 12.07 0.28
C GLY A 214 2.76 12.13 1.50
N ARG A 215 3.86 11.41 1.50
CA ARG A 215 4.83 11.40 2.61
C ARG A 215 5.91 12.46 2.41
N ASP A 216 6.34 13.07 3.51
CA ASP A 216 7.51 13.94 3.55
C ASP A 216 8.76 13.12 3.93
N PRO A 217 9.73 12.91 3.00
CA PRO A 217 10.95 12.18 3.31
C PRO A 217 11.76 12.77 4.48
N GLY A 218 11.58 14.05 4.76
CA GLY A 218 12.22 14.76 5.88
C GLY A 218 11.48 14.63 7.23
N TRP A 219 10.36 13.90 7.28
CA TRP A 219 9.58 13.76 8.50
C TRP A 219 10.37 13.18 9.67
N THR A 220 10.18 13.74 10.84
CA THR A 220 10.75 13.29 12.13
C THR A 220 9.67 13.27 13.19
N ALA A 221 9.72 12.28 14.09
CA ALA A 221 8.79 12.13 15.21
C ALA A 221 8.99 13.24 16.27
#